data_9b0645e7bc62baf6af64f5ad319942e2
#
_entry.id   9b0645e7bc62baf6af64f5ad319942e2
#
_cell.length_a   1.000
_cell.length_b   1.000
_cell.length_c   1.000
_cell.angle_alpha   90.00
_cell.angle_beta   90.00
_cell.angle_gamma   90.00
#
_symmetry.space_group_name_H-M   'P 1'
#
loop_
_entity.id
_entity.type
_entity.pdbx_description
1 polymer ?
#
loop_
_entity_poly.entity_id
_entity_poly.type
_entity_poly.pdbx_seq_one_letter_code
_entity_poly.pdbx_strand_id
1 'polypeptide(L)'
;MQTKGETGLETLIDHGQVKETAHSPEIQTYPEYLNWLDEILNGKHDYKTLVVDTINGAQDLCHQWVCDTEYGGDWGERGFTSYMRGYAVATPHWEKMLGILNEITEKRDMGIILCCHSKIATFKNPTGVDYDRYTADMHPKQWAVTHKFADIILFFDTVTVVTEGTGTKGKAQGGTQRVARCEHSATWDAKNRHGFPSEFSLGSSAAEGFTNFMKLFKKGKD
;
A
#
# COMPACT_ATOMS: atom_id res chain seq x y z
N MET A 1 -2.12 -12.51 -0.83
CA MET A 1 -0.81 -12.70 -1.51
C MET A 1 0.24 -12.01 -0.66
N GLN A 2 1.22 -12.76 -0.20
CA GLN A 2 2.31 -12.27 0.66
C GLN A 2 3.57 -12.11 -0.18
N THR A 3 4.20 -10.94 -0.11
CA THR A 3 5.49 -10.71 -0.78
C THR A 3 6.65 -11.01 0.16
N LYS A 4 7.85 -11.11 -0.38
CA LYS A 4 9.06 -11.49 0.35
C LYS A 4 9.26 -10.65 1.61
N GLY A 5 9.45 -11.33 2.74
CA GLY A 5 9.66 -10.72 4.06
C GLY A 5 8.39 -10.45 4.86
N GLU A 6 7.20 -10.68 4.28
CA GLU A 6 5.92 -10.44 4.95
C GLU A 6 5.36 -11.76 5.53
N THR A 7 5.60 -11.99 6.82
CA THR A 7 5.14 -13.19 7.56
C THR A 7 4.08 -12.89 8.62
N GLY A 8 3.58 -11.64 8.63
CA GLY A 8 2.66 -11.16 9.67
C GLY A 8 1.34 -11.92 9.71
N LEU A 9 0.81 -12.34 8.57
CA LEU A 9 -0.47 -13.07 8.51
C LEU A 9 -0.38 -14.44 9.20
N GLU A 10 0.69 -15.20 8.95
CA GLU A 10 0.91 -16.50 9.59
C GLU A 10 0.96 -16.36 11.11
N THR A 11 1.71 -15.37 11.61
CA THR A 11 1.77 -15.05 13.04
C THR A 11 0.38 -14.74 13.62
N LEU A 12 -0.46 -13.99 12.91
CA LEU A 12 -1.82 -13.65 13.36
C LEU A 12 -2.74 -14.88 13.38
N ILE A 13 -2.58 -15.80 12.42
CA ILE A 13 -3.32 -17.07 12.36
C ILE A 13 -2.89 -17.96 13.51
N ASP A 14 -1.58 -18.16 13.71
CA ASP A 14 -1.03 -19.00 14.78
C ASP A 14 -1.45 -18.55 16.19
N HIS A 15 -1.58 -17.24 16.38
CA HIS A 15 -2.06 -16.65 17.64
C HIS A 15 -3.60 -16.58 17.74
N GLY A 16 -4.33 -17.10 16.75
CA GLY A 16 -5.79 -17.11 16.73
C GLY A 16 -6.44 -15.72 16.63
N GLN A 17 -5.67 -14.71 16.21
CA GLN A 17 -6.18 -13.35 16.03
C GLN A 17 -6.93 -13.18 14.72
N VAL A 18 -6.59 -13.98 13.72
CA VAL A 18 -7.27 -14.06 12.43
C VAL A 18 -7.63 -15.52 12.16
N LYS A 19 -8.81 -15.76 11.62
CA LYS A 19 -9.18 -17.10 11.16
C LYS A 19 -8.27 -17.53 10.02
N GLU A 20 -8.06 -18.83 9.88
CA GLU A 20 -7.38 -19.37 8.72
C GLU A 20 -7.99 -18.81 7.43
N THR A 21 -7.15 -18.22 6.63
CA THR A 21 -7.51 -17.50 5.40
C THR A 21 -6.66 -18.04 4.26
N ALA A 22 -7.26 -18.24 3.11
CA ALA A 22 -6.50 -18.63 1.92
C ALA A 22 -5.42 -17.61 1.61
N HIS A 23 -4.19 -18.06 1.53
CA HIS A 23 -3.04 -17.19 1.23
C HIS A 23 -2.03 -17.92 0.34
N SER A 24 -1.23 -17.15 -0.39
CA SER A 24 -0.09 -17.67 -1.14
C SER A 24 1.04 -18.04 -0.18
N PRO A 25 1.96 -18.94 -0.57
CA PRO A 25 3.29 -18.92 0.00
C PRO A 25 3.93 -17.53 -0.14
N GLU A 26 5.03 -17.30 0.55
CA GLU A 26 5.83 -16.08 0.36
C GLU A 26 6.37 -16.03 -1.07
N ILE A 27 5.93 -15.05 -1.85
CA ILE A 27 6.26 -14.88 -3.25
C ILE A 27 7.67 -14.31 -3.39
N GLN A 28 8.55 -15.00 -4.10
CA GLN A 28 9.98 -14.69 -4.19
C GLN A 28 10.38 -13.96 -5.48
N THR A 29 9.58 -14.07 -6.55
CA THR A 29 9.92 -13.49 -7.85
C THR A 29 8.73 -12.78 -8.49
N TYR A 30 9.02 -11.80 -9.37
CA TYR A 30 7.96 -11.09 -10.09
C TYR A 30 7.16 -11.98 -11.07
N PRO A 31 7.76 -12.91 -11.83
CA PRO A 31 6.98 -13.89 -12.60
C PRO A 31 6.04 -14.74 -11.74
N GLU A 32 6.49 -15.19 -10.58
CA GLU A 32 5.63 -15.91 -9.64
C GLU A 32 4.46 -15.03 -9.15
N TYR A 33 4.73 -13.77 -8.85
CA TYR A 33 3.69 -12.80 -8.48
C TYR A 33 2.63 -12.64 -9.59
N LEU A 34 3.06 -12.54 -10.84
CA LEU A 34 2.14 -12.46 -11.98
C LEU A 34 1.36 -13.76 -12.20
N ASN A 35 1.97 -14.91 -11.98
CA ASN A 35 1.29 -16.20 -12.05
C ASN A 35 0.17 -16.31 -10.99
N TRP A 36 0.42 -15.86 -9.78
CA TRP A 36 -0.63 -15.79 -8.74
C TRP A 36 -1.78 -14.87 -9.12
N LEU A 37 -1.50 -13.71 -9.75
CA LEU A 37 -2.56 -12.85 -10.27
C LEU A 37 -3.35 -13.53 -11.39
N ASP A 38 -2.69 -14.28 -12.27
CA ASP A 38 -3.35 -15.05 -13.34
C ASP A 38 -4.26 -16.15 -12.77
N GLU A 39 -3.80 -16.86 -11.74
CA GLU A 39 -4.61 -17.84 -11.01
C GLU A 39 -5.86 -17.21 -10.36
N ILE A 40 -5.73 -16.01 -9.79
CA ILE A 40 -6.88 -15.28 -9.27
C ILE A 40 -7.82 -14.83 -10.39
N LEU A 41 -7.28 -14.38 -11.52
CA LEU A 41 -8.09 -13.91 -12.65
C LEU A 41 -8.84 -15.07 -13.35
N ASN A 42 -8.16 -16.19 -13.60
CA ASN A 42 -8.64 -17.26 -14.49
C ASN A 42 -8.99 -18.56 -13.75
N GLY A 43 -8.54 -18.76 -12.54
CA GLY A 43 -8.77 -19.95 -11.72
C GLY A 43 -10.21 -20.08 -11.21
N LYS A 44 -10.52 -21.25 -10.64
CA LYS A 44 -11.83 -21.53 -10.03
C LYS A 44 -11.77 -21.23 -8.53
N HIS A 45 -12.44 -20.17 -8.11
CA HIS A 45 -12.57 -19.79 -6.71
C HIS A 45 -13.80 -18.90 -6.51
N ASP A 46 -14.20 -18.68 -5.26
CA ASP A 46 -15.30 -17.82 -4.85
C ASP A 46 -14.85 -16.62 -4.01
N TYR A 47 -13.55 -16.30 -4.03
CA TYR A 47 -13.00 -15.15 -3.30
C TYR A 47 -13.66 -13.85 -3.75
N LYS A 48 -13.85 -12.93 -2.81
CA LYS A 48 -14.43 -11.60 -3.04
C LYS A 48 -13.47 -10.46 -2.83
N THR A 49 -12.33 -10.73 -2.22
CA THR A 49 -11.31 -9.72 -1.96
C THR A 49 -9.94 -10.32 -2.15
N LEU A 50 -9.10 -9.62 -2.89
CA LEU A 50 -7.66 -9.89 -2.97
C LEU A 50 -6.93 -8.87 -2.10
N VAL A 51 -6.12 -9.37 -1.17
CA VAL A 51 -5.20 -8.55 -0.38
C VAL A 51 -3.78 -8.82 -0.84
N VAL A 52 -3.03 -7.77 -1.16
CA VAL A 52 -1.60 -7.82 -1.46
C VAL A 52 -0.83 -7.23 -0.27
N ASP A 53 -0.02 -8.04 0.37
CA ASP A 53 0.80 -7.68 1.51
C ASP A 53 2.27 -8.04 1.21
N THR A 54 3.07 -7.08 0.76
CA THR A 54 2.79 -5.67 0.51
C THR A 54 2.99 -5.27 -0.95
N ILE A 55 2.39 -4.14 -1.37
CA ILE A 55 2.57 -3.63 -2.74
C ILE A 55 3.99 -3.07 -2.97
N ASN A 56 4.64 -2.54 -1.92
CA ASN A 56 6.04 -2.14 -2.00
C ASN A 56 6.97 -3.36 -2.17
N GLY A 57 6.68 -4.48 -1.51
CA GLY A 57 7.39 -5.74 -1.76
C GLY A 57 7.20 -6.25 -3.19
N ALA A 58 5.99 -6.16 -3.75
CA ALA A 58 5.74 -6.47 -5.16
C ALA A 58 6.51 -5.56 -6.11
N GLN A 59 6.68 -4.27 -5.76
CA GLN A 59 7.53 -3.34 -6.50
C GLN A 59 9.00 -3.78 -6.51
N ASP A 60 9.52 -4.21 -5.37
CA ASP A 60 10.90 -4.66 -5.26
C ASP A 60 11.14 -5.92 -6.10
N LEU A 61 10.19 -6.85 -6.13
CA LEU A 61 10.23 -8.00 -7.04
C LEU A 61 10.24 -7.56 -8.51
N CYS A 62 9.43 -6.57 -8.89
CA CYS A 62 9.41 -6.02 -10.24
C CYS A 62 10.75 -5.36 -10.61
N HIS A 63 11.34 -4.58 -9.72
CA HIS A 63 12.63 -3.94 -9.92
C HIS A 63 13.75 -4.97 -10.05
N GLN A 64 13.76 -6.00 -9.19
CA GLN A 64 14.76 -7.08 -9.28
C GLN A 64 14.65 -7.81 -10.61
N TRP A 65 13.44 -8.17 -11.02
CA TRP A 65 13.22 -8.85 -12.28
C TRP A 65 13.69 -8.01 -13.49
N VAL A 66 13.38 -6.71 -13.50
CA VAL A 66 13.88 -5.79 -14.55
C VAL A 66 15.39 -5.67 -14.50
N CYS A 67 15.99 -5.60 -13.31
CA CYS A 67 17.44 -5.55 -13.17
C CYS A 67 18.10 -6.81 -13.76
N ASP A 68 17.54 -7.98 -13.46
CA ASP A 68 18.08 -9.27 -13.94
C ASP A 68 17.95 -9.41 -15.46
N THR A 69 16.79 -9.02 -16.01
CA THR A 69 16.48 -9.24 -17.44
C THR A 69 17.07 -8.18 -18.36
N GLU A 70 17.10 -6.91 -17.96
CA GLU A 70 17.49 -5.79 -18.81
C GLU A 70 18.91 -5.28 -18.51
N TYR A 71 19.43 -5.57 -17.31
CA TYR A 71 20.73 -5.07 -16.84
C TYR A 71 21.66 -6.19 -16.37
N GLY A 72 21.32 -7.47 -16.61
CA GLY A 72 22.14 -8.60 -16.22
C GLY A 72 22.42 -8.70 -14.71
N GLY A 73 21.52 -8.20 -13.87
CA GLY A 73 21.67 -8.16 -12.42
C GLY A 73 22.53 -7.02 -11.88
N ASP A 74 22.97 -6.10 -12.73
CA ASP A 74 23.79 -4.95 -12.30
C ASP A 74 22.94 -3.81 -11.73
N TRP A 75 22.96 -3.66 -10.41
CA TRP A 75 22.33 -2.56 -9.67
C TRP A 75 23.19 -1.28 -9.63
N GLY A 76 24.45 -1.33 -10.09
CA GLY A 76 25.41 -0.24 -9.97
C GLY A 76 25.11 0.98 -10.84
N GLU A 77 26.05 1.93 -10.79
CA GLU A 77 25.96 3.22 -11.51
C GLU A 77 25.92 3.07 -13.05
N ARG A 78 26.31 1.92 -13.59
CA ARG A 78 26.25 1.61 -15.04
C ARG A 78 25.05 0.73 -15.38
N GLY A 79 24.39 0.15 -14.37
CA GLY A 79 23.26 -0.76 -14.48
C GLY A 79 21.92 -0.10 -14.21
N PHE A 80 21.10 -0.76 -13.40
CA PHE A 80 19.70 -0.40 -13.12
C PHE A 80 19.54 1.02 -12.56
N THR A 81 20.40 1.43 -11.60
CA THR A 81 20.29 2.77 -10.97
C THR A 81 20.86 3.89 -11.83
N SER A 82 21.53 3.56 -12.96
CA SER A 82 22.12 4.54 -13.85
C SER A 82 21.11 5.58 -14.32
N TYR A 83 21.32 6.83 -13.93
CA TYR A 83 20.39 7.95 -14.23
C TYR A 83 18.92 7.62 -13.96
N MET A 84 18.64 6.75 -12.97
CA MET A 84 17.30 6.30 -12.62
C MET A 84 16.55 5.59 -13.77
N ARG A 85 17.25 5.05 -14.77
CA ARG A 85 16.66 4.45 -15.97
C ARG A 85 15.93 3.15 -15.67
N GLY A 86 16.47 2.28 -14.82
CA GLY A 86 15.84 1.01 -14.47
C GLY A 86 14.43 1.19 -13.91
N TYR A 87 14.22 2.20 -13.09
CA TYR A 87 12.88 2.53 -12.56
C TYR A 87 11.90 2.98 -13.67
N ALA A 88 12.42 3.66 -14.71
CA ALA A 88 11.59 4.03 -15.86
C ALA A 88 11.24 2.80 -16.71
N VAL A 89 12.18 1.87 -16.91
CA VAL A 89 11.94 0.60 -17.59
C VAL A 89 10.94 -0.28 -16.82
N ALA A 90 10.99 -0.28 -15.50
CA ALA A 90 10.05 -1.02 -14.66
C ALA A 90 8.62 -0.48 -14.72
N THR A 91 8.42 0.80 -15.03
CA THR A 91 7.08 1.43 -14.99
C THR A 91 6.05 0.76 -15.91
N PRO A 92 6.31 0.45 -17.20
CA PRO A 92 5.35 -0.26 -18.05
C PRO A 92 4.97 -1.65 -17.53
N HIS A 93 5.91 -2.38 -16.93
CA HIS A 93 5.63 -3.68 -16.32
C HIS A 93 4.73 -3.53 -15.10
N TRP A 94 4.95 -2.47 -14.32
CA TRP A 94 4.10 -2.12 -13.19
C TRP A 94 2.68 -1.74 -13.63
N GLU A 95 2.54 -0.92 -14.65
CA GLU A 95 1.23 -0.54 -15.23
C GLU A 95 0.49 -1.76 -15.77
N LYS A 96 1.18 -2.71 -16.41
CA LYS A 96 0.60 -3.97 -16.85
C LYS A 96 0.05 -4.78 -15.67
N MET A 97 0.78 -4.87 -14.57
CA MET A 97 0.35 -5.54 -13.35
C MET A 97 -0.91 -4.87 -12.76
N LEU A 98 -0.94 -3.54 -12.66
CA LEU A 98 -2.14 -2.80 -12.24
C LEU A 98 -3.32 -3.05 -13.18
N GLY A 99 -3.07 -3.22 -14.49
CA GLY A 99 -4.08 -3.63 -15.47
C GLY A 99 -4.70 -4.99 -15.13
N ILE A 100 -3.90 -5.97 -14.73
CA ILE A 100 -4.40 -7.29 -14.28
C ILE A 100 -5.27 -7.14 -13.03
N LEU A 101 -4.88 -6.32 -12.07
CA LEU A 101 -5.70 -6.05 -10.88
C LEU A 101 -7.05 -5.42 -11.26
N ASN A 102 -7.07 -4.51 -12.24
CA ASN A 102 -8.31 -3.95 -12.76
C ASN A 102 -9.19 -5.02 -13.40
N GLU A 103 -8.61 -5.91 -14.21
CA GLU A 103 -9.34 -7.04 -14.81
C GLU A 103 -9.93 -7.98 -13.75
N ILE A 104 -9.21 -8.24 -12.65
CA ILE A 104 -9.73 -9.04 -11.53
C ILE A 104 -10.97 -8.34 -10.94
N THR A 105 -10.91 -7.03 -10.72
CA THR A 105 -12.06 -6.27 -10.23
C THR A 105 -13.25 -6.37 -11.18
N GLU A 106 -13.05 -6.16 -12.49
CA GLU A 106 -14.11 -6.13 -13.47
C GLU A 106 -14.71 -7.51 -13.79
N LYS A 107 -13.84 -8.53 -13.98
CA LYS A 107 -14.27 -9.86 -14.44
C LYS A 107 -14.67 -10.79 -13.30
N ARG A 108 -14.14 -10.58 -12.10
CA ARG A 108 -14.37 -11.45 -10.93
C ARG A 108 -15.22 -10.81 -9.85
N ASP A 109 -15.58 -9.52 -10.01
CA ASP A 109 -16.33 -8.74 -9.00
C ASP A 109 -15.64 -8.80 -7.64
N MET A 110 -14.31 -8.58 -7.63
CA MET A 110 -13.48 -8.63 -6.44
C MET A 110 -13.00 -7.25 -6.03
N GLY A 111 -13.02 -6.98 -4.73
CA GLY A 111 -12.30 -5.84 -4.15
C GLY A 111 -10.80 -6.10 -4.10
N ILE A 112 -10.00 -5.05 -4.33
CA ILE A 112 -8.53 -5.12 -4.22
C ILE A 112 -8.09 -4.26 -3.05
N ILE A 113 -7.27 -4.82 -2.16
CA ILE A 113 -6.63 -4.12 -1.04
C ILE A 113 -5.12 -4.26 -1.21
N LEU A 114 -4.42 -3.13 -1.30
CA LEU A 114 -2.97 -3.06 -1.41
C LEU A 114 -2.42 -2.50 -0.09
N CYS A 115 -1.83 -3.35 0.74
CA CYS A 115 -1.10 -2.92 1.93
C CYS A 115 0.24 -2.31 1.51
N CYS A 116 0.62 -1.20 2.13
CA CYS A 116 1.87 -0.52 1.81
C CYS A 116 2.48 0.07 3.08
N HIS A 117 3.78 -0.09 3.25
CA HIS A 117 4.51 0.64 4.28
C HIS A 117 4.58 2.12 3.94
N SER A 118 4.69 2.95 4.96
CA SER A 118 4.91 4.38 4.79
C SER A 118 6.34 4.75 5.18
N LYS A 119 6.85 5.81 4.54
CA LYS A 119 8.12 6.45 4.90
C LYS A 119 7.95 7.94 5.05
N ILE A 120 8.87 8.58 5.75
CA ILE A 120 8.99 10.03 5.79
C ILE A 120 9.87 10.45 4.61
N ALA A 121 9.39 11.40 3.83
CA ALA A 121 10.14 11.98 2.72
C ALA A 121 9.97 13.50 2.70
N THR A 122 11.04 14.21 2.34
CA THR A 122 11.00 15.68 2.21
C THR A 122 10.22 16.07 0.96
N PHE A 123 9.17 16.83 1.15
CA PHE A 123 8.40 17.43 0.07
C PHE A 123 9.04 18.77 -0.34
N LYS A 124 9.40 18.88 -1.63
CA LYS A 124 9.89 20.11 -2.22
C LYS A 124 8.74 21.08 -2.42
N ASN A 125 8.65 22.06 -1.55
CA ASN A 125 7.54 23.00 -1.55
C ASN A 125 7.79 24.17 -2.51
N PRO A 126 7.06 24.28 -3.64
CA PRO A 126 7.28 25.35 -4.62
C PRO A 126 6.86 26.74 -4.11
N THR A 127 6.13 26.82 -3.01
CA THR A 127 5.60 28.08 -2.47
C THR A 127 6.15 28.47 -1.11
N GLY A 128 7.13 27.71 -0.58
CA GLY A 128 7.68 27.98 0.75
C GLY A 128 8.83 27.07 1.11
N VAL A 129 9.02 26.87 2.41
CA VAL A 129 10.08 26.00 2.94
C VAL A 129 9.71 24.54 2.70
N ASP A 130 10.70 23.72 2.31
CA ASP A 130 10.54 22.28 2.21
C ASP A 130 10.15 21.69 3.57
N TYR A 131 9.34 20.64 3.58
CA TYR A 131 8.90 19.97 4.79
C TYR A 131 8.82 18.46 4.62
N ASP A 132 8.88 17.74 5.73
CA ASP A 132 8.76 16.29 5.75
C ASP A 132 7.29 15.86 5.84
N ARG A 133 6.95 14.79 5.10
CA ARG A 133 5.61 14.20 5.13
C ARG A 133 5.68 12.68 5.01
N TYR A 134 4.63 12.01 5.47
CA TYR A 134 4.43 10.59 5.21
C TYR A 134 3.97 10.35 3.78
N THR A 135 4.59 9.39 3.13
CA THR A 135 4.21 8.91 1.80
C THR A 135 4.37 7.39 1.74
N ALA A 136 3.82 6.76 0.71
CA ALA A 136 4.04 5.33 0.48
C ALA A 136 5.54 5.03 0.31
N ASP A 137 6.00 3.92 0.91
CA ASP A 137 7.38 3.47 0.76
C ASP A 137 7.57 2.76 -0.60
N MET A 138 7.41 3.55 -1.64
CA MET A 138 7.55 3.14 -3.04
C MET A 138 8.42 4.13 -3.80
N HIS A 139 8.94 3.69 -4.95
CA HIS A 139 9.61 4.59 -5.87
C HIS A 139 8.59 5.57 -6.49
N PRO A 140 8.91 6.87 -6.61
CA PRO A 140 7.94 7.90 -7.03
C PRO A 140 7.21 7.62 -8.35
N LYS A 141 7.88 7.01 -9.34
CA LYS A 141 7.27 6.69 -10.65
C LYS A 141 6.16 5.63 -10.50
N GLN A 142 6.41 4.55 -9.77
CA GLN A 142 5.43 3.49 -9.54
C GLN A 142 4.33 3.97 -8.59
N TRP A 143 4.69 4.78 -7.57
CA TRP A 143 3.68 5.37 -6.71
C TRP A 143 2.71 6.27 -7.47
N ALA A 144 3.20 7.11 -8.38
CA ALA A 144 2.34 8.01 -9.15
C ALA A 144 1.25 7.26 -9.95
N VAL A 145 1.59 6.13 -10.59
CA VAL A 145 0.61 5.32 -11.33
C VAL A 145 -0.29 4.51 -10.40
N THR A 146 0.24 4.01 -9.28
CA THR A 146 -0.55 3.29 -8.26
C THR A 146 -1.54 4.24 -7.58
N HIS A 147 -1.11 5.45 -7.23
CA HIS A 147 -1.98 6.49 -6.67
C HIS A 147 -3.10 6.88 -7.63
N LYS A 148 -2.81 6.97 -8.95
CA LYS A 148 -3.83 7.23 -9.96
C LYS A 148 -4.84 6.08 -10.06
N PHE A 149 -4.37 4.84 -9.99
CA PHE A 149 -5.17 3.62 -10.05
C PHE A 149 -6.13 3.50 -8.86
N ALA A 150 -5.65 3.66 -7.63
CA ALA A 150 -6.45 3.48 -6.42
C ALA A 150 -7.61 4.49 -6.34
N ASP A 151 -8.80 4.05 -5.95
CA ASP A 151 -9.95 4.90 -5.67
C ASP A 151 -9.89 5.50 -4.27
N ILE A 152 -9.34 4.74 -3.34
CA ILE A 152 -9.21 5.10 -1.93
C ILE A 152 -7.77 4.85 -1.51
N ILE A 153 -7.16 5.82 -0.85
CA ILE A 153 -5.86 5.67 -0.17
C ILE A 153 -6.09 6.13 1.26
N LEU A 154 -5.88 5.21 2.19
CA LEU A 154 -6.04 5.45 3.62
C LEU A 154 -4.66 5.49 4.28
N PHE A 155 -4.38 6.54 5.02
CA PHE A 155 -3.22 6.59 5.91
C PHE A 155 -3.67 6.19 7.32
N PHE A 156 -3.15 5.06 7.82
CA PHE A 156 -3.43 4.57 9.16
C PHE A 156 -2.49 5.23 10.16
N ASP A 157 -3.06 5.81 11.18
CA ASP A 157 -2.36 6.64 12.15
C ASP A 157 -2.84 6.36 13.58
N THR A 158 -1.98 6.68 14.54
CA THR A 158 -2.33 6.70 15.96
C THR A 158 -2.37 8.13 16.44
N VAL A 159 -3.49 8.56 17.02
CA VAL A 159 -3.63 9.94 17.50
C VAL A 159 -2.62 10.19 18.61
N THR A 160 -1.65 11.04 18.34
CA THR A 160 -0.61 11.46 19.27
C THR A 160 -0.76 12.94 19.54
N VAL A 161 -0.87 13.32 20.82
CA VAL A 161 -0.86 14.71 21.25
C VAL A 161 0.56 15.05 21.69
N VAL A 162 1.18 15.98 20.99
CA VAL A 162 2.49 16.52 21.40
C VAL A 162 2.26 17.79 22.20
N THR A 163 2.59 17.76 23.50
CA THR A 163 2.62 18.97 24.34
C THR A 163 3.99 19.62 24.22
N GLU A 164 4.00 20.92 23.97
CA GLU A 164 5.24 21.70 23.97
C GLU A 164 5.91 21.61 25.36
N GLY A 165 7.16 21.15 25.37
CA GLY A 165 7.99 21.16 26.57
C GLY A 165 8.83 22.43 26.64
N THR A 166 9.42 22.73 27.81
CA THR A 166 10.42 23.79 27.92
C THR A 166 11.69 23.40 27.18
N GLY A 167 11.85 23.88 25.92
CA GLY A 167 13.00 23.60 25.05
C GLY A 167 12.56 23.08 23.67
N THR A 168 13.51 22.58 22.88
CA THR A 168 13.29 22.09 21.51
C THR A 168 12.65 20.69 21.42
N LYS A 169 12.36 20.03 22.55
CA LYS A 169 11.79 18.68 22.62
C LYS A 169 10.40 18.72 23.25
N GLY A 170 9.37 18.44 22.47
CA GLY A 170 8.03 18.18 22.96
C GLY A 170 7.93 16.82 23.65
N LYS A 171 7.00 16.67 24.61
CA LYS A 171 6.59 15.36 25.14
C LYS A 171 5.42 14.84 24.30
N ALA A 172 5.63 13.73 23.61
CA ALA A 172 4.55 13.03 22.96
C ALA A 172 3.73 12.27 24.02
N GLN A 173 2.45 12.58 24.11
CA GLN A 173 1.46 11.78 24.82
C GLN A 173 0.60 11.12 23.75
N GLY A 174 0.81 9.82 23.49
CA GLY A 174 0.05 9.05 22.51
C GLY A 174 -1.03 8.24 23.21
N GLY A 175 -2.24 8.32 22.68
CA GLY A 175 -3.32 7.44 23.03
C GLY A 175 -3.26 6.12 22.25
N THR A 176 -4.10 5.17 22.62
CA THR A 176 -4.35 3.93 21.86
C THR A 176 -5.36 4.14 20.72
N GLN A 177 -5.80 5.36 20.49
CA GLN A 177 -6.80 5.68 19.49
C GLN A 177 -6.20 5.60 18.09
N ARG A 178 -6.68 4.65 17.30
CA ARG A 178 -6.28 4.43 15.91
C ARG A 178 -7.31 5.06 14.97
N VAL A 179 -6.83 5.71 13.94
CA VAL A 179 -7.64 6.39 12.92
C VAL A 179 -7.16 6.04 11.52
N ALA A 180 -8.07 6.10 10.56
CA ALA A 180 -7.73 6.11 9.14
C ALA A 180 -8.00 7.50 8.57
N ARG A 181 -6.99 8.14 8.02
CA ARG A 181 -7.06 9.43 7.34
C ARG A 181 -7.46 9.19 5.89
N CYS A 182 -8.51 9.85 5.43
CA CYS A 182 -9.08 9.64 4.09
C CYS A 182 -8.79 10.80 3.14
N GLU A 183 -8.41 11.96 3.65
CA GLU A 183 -8.13 13.16 2.86
C GLU A 183 -6.64 13.52 2.93
N HIS A 184 -6.12 13.95 1.78
CA HIS A 184 -4.75 14.43 1.68
C HIS A 184 -4.50 15.63 2.59
N SER A 185 -3.31 15.69 3.19
CA SER A 185 -2.85 16.83 3.98
C SER A 185 -1.40 17.15 3.67
N ALA A 186 -0.86 18.20 4.26
CA ALA A 186 0.58 18.48 4.19
C ALA A 186 1.41 17.36 4.86
N THR A 187 0.85 16.65 5.85
CA THR A 187 1.57 15.67 6.68
C THR A 187 1.55 14.25 6.10
N TRP A 188 0.48 13.87 5.41
CA TRP A 188 0.32 12.51 4.84
C TRP A 188 -0.34 12.55 3.47
N ASP A 189 -0.10 11.49 2.70
CA ASP A 189 -0.79 11.24 1.44
C ASP A 189 -2.02 10.36 1.68
N ALA A 190 -3.16 10.77 1.14
CA ALA A 190 -4.42 10.06 1.17
C ALA A 190 -5.30 10.46 -0.02
N LYS A 191 -6.31 9.64 -0.34
CA LYS A 191 -7.22 9.88 -1.47
C LYS A 191 -8.57 9.28 -1.21
N ASN A 192 -9.62 9.97 -1.60
CA ASN A 192 -10.98 9.53 -1.39
C ASN A 192 -11.88 9.99 -2.55
N ARG A 193 -12.33 9.04 -3.38
CA ARG A 193 -13.29 9.30 -4.48
C ARG A 193 -14.73 9.02 -4.08
N HIS A 194 -14.96 8.50 -2.87
CA HIS A 194 -16.28 8.06 -2.40
C HIS A 194 -16.96 9.03 -1.43
N GLY A 195 -16.37 10.20 -1.20
CA GLY A 195 -16.95 11.21 -0.29
C GLY A 195 -16.95 10.77 1.18
N PHE A 196 -15.99 9.96 1.62
CA PHE A 196 -15.81 9.63 3.03
C PHE A 196 -15.45 10.88 3.83
N PRO A 197 -15.67 10.89 5.15
CA PRO A 197 -15.17 11.96 6.01
C PRO A 197 -13.64 12.01 5.96
N SER A 198 -13.04 13.12 6.39
CA SER A 198 -11.59 13.30 6.41
C SER A 198 -10.85 12.22 7.18
N GLU A 199 -11.50 11.66 8.20
CA GLU A 199 -10.99 10.53 8.99
C GLU A 199 -12.13 9.69 9.57
N PHE A 200 -11.82 8.46 9.95
CA PHE A 200 -12.71 7.62 10.77
C PHE A 200 -11.92 6.80 11.78
N SER A 201 -12.58 6.47 12.89
CA SER A 201 -11.98 5.63 13.94
C SER A 201 -11.84 4.18 13.49
N LEU A 202 -10.67 3.60 13.71
CA LEU A 202 -10.42 2.17 13.56
C LEU A 202 -10.85 1.36 14.78
N GLY A 203 -11.32 2.04 15.85
CA GLY A 203 -11.79 1.39 17.07
C GLY A 203 -10.70 0.65 17.83
N SER A 204 -11.11 -0.21 18.74
CA SER A 204 -10.24 -0.99 19.62
C SER A 204 -9.85 -2.36 19.04
N SER A 205 -10.54 -2.81 17.99
CA SER A 205 -10.31 -4.12 17.34
C SER A 205 -10.37 -4.02 15.81
N ALA A 206 -9.82 -5.02 15.13
CA ALA A 206 -9.90 -5.12 13.67
C ALA A 206 -11.36 -5.22 13.18
N ALA A 207 -12.19 -5.98 13.89
CA ALA A 207 -13.62 -6.13 13.56
C ALA A 207 -14.39 -4.80 13.66
N GLU A 208 -14.09 -3.99 14.68
CA GLU A 208 -14.68 -2.66 14.84
C GLU A 208 -14.23 -1.72 13.72
N GLY A 209 -12.91 -1.70 13.42
CA GLY A 209 -12.33 -0.90 12.32
C GLY A 209 -12.96 -1.24 10.99
N PHE A 210 -13.08 -2.53 10.66
CA PHE A 210 -13.75 -2.99 9.45
C PHE A 210 -15.22 -2.58 9.40
N THR A 211 -15.94 -2.73 10.53
CA THR A 211 -17.34 -2.31 10.63
C THR A 211 -17.48 -0.81 10.38
N ASN A 212 -16.61 0.00 10.95
CA ASN A 212 -16.62 1.45 10.76
C ASN A 212 -16.31 1.83 9.30
N PHE A 213 -15.34 1.17 8.68
CA PHE A 213 -15.05 1.33 7.25
C PHE A 213 -16.26 0.99 6.37
N MET A 214 -16.89 -0.16 6.58
CA MET A 214 -18.04 -0.60 5.78
C MET A 214 -19.28 0.30 5.93
N LYS A 215 -19.44 0.99 7.05
CA LYS A 215 -20.52 1.98 7.22
C LYS A 215 -20.37 3.18 6.29
N LEU A 216 -19.16 3.52 5.85
CA LEU A 216 -18.91 4.65 4.96
C LEU A 216 -19.54 4.43 3.58
N PHE A 217 -19.51 3.19 3.07
CA PHE A 217 -20.13 2.84 1.78
C PHE A 217 -21.67 2.87 1.82
N LYS A 218 -22.28 2.79 2.99
CA LYS A 218 -23.75 2.78 3.14
C LYS A 218 -24.34 4.19 3.16
N LYS A 219 -23.57 5.20 3.55
CA LYS A 219 -24.03 6.59 3.64
C LYS A 219 -24.17 7.31 2.28
N GLY A 220 -23.71 6.75 1.20
CA GLY A 220 -23.78 7.34 -0.14
C GLY A 220 -24.91 6.80 -1.03
N LYS A 221 -25.88 6.10 -0.46
CA LYS A 221 -27.04 5.51 -1.18
C LYS A 221 -28.40 6.10 -0.78
N ASP A 222 -28.40 7.18 0.01
CA ASP A 222 -29.63 7.94 0.34
C ASP A 222 -29.74 9.19 -0.54
#